data_336e1b06ad940654f919c1069aaa4874
#
_entry.id   336e1b06ad940654f919c1069aaa4874
#
_cell.length_a   1.000
_cell.length_b   1.000
_cell.length_c   1.000
_cell.angle_alpha   90.00
_cell.angle_beta   90.00
_cell.angle_gamma   90.00
#
_symmetry.space_group_name_H-M   'P 1'
#
loop_
_entity.id
_entity.type
_entity.pdbx_description
1 polymer ?
#
loop_
_entity_poly.entity_id
_entity_poly.type
_entity_poly.pdbx_seq_one_letter_code
_entity_poly.pdbx_strand_id
1 'polypeptide(L)'
;MNGTTRIPSLVATICFSATVLFSTQTALVAQTASPHTVRTTKFTIADVDESTPFYEDLIGLTEVGRFEDIGRIVEPFMGFSDGGARIGLLRYDEQETLPKSPHPVSVLLVPDLDPVIQRFNDAQYPIKEYSGEITGGIRIAIAHDPAGNGIELVESPGPPRVAGARLIVDNLQEAEDFFVRVFKVQAGQRIKTDAFDEVLMQFGDGPFVALYEPLNEAPLAKSWYPVVAIYSTDYDAVLERLKATGLGVRERGGRVLFANDPSGNVVEVVRQQTP
;
A
#
# COMPACT_ATOMS: atom_id res chain seq x y z
N MET A 1 -36.30 29.78 -12.30
CA MET A 1 -35.31 28.97 -13.04
C MET A 1 -34.30 28.50 -12.02
N ASN A 2 -34.56 27.31 -11.43
CA ASN A 2 -33.70 26.73 -10.39
C ASN A 2 -32.78 25.72 -11.05
N GLY A 3 -31.51 26.09 -11.24
CA GLY A 3 -30.49 25.23 -11.72
C GLY A 3 -29.96 24.32 -10.59
N THR A 4 -30.41 23.08 -10.58
CA THR A 4 -29.88 22.05 -9.67
C THR A 4 -28.57 21.55 -10.24
N THR A 5 -27.47 22.01 -9.69
CA THR A 5 -26.12 21.46 -9.99
C THR A 5 -26.04 20.04 -9.43
N ARG A 6 -26.09 19.04 -10.29
CA ARG A 6 -25.83 17.66 -9.92
C ARG A 6 -24.32 17.51 -9.70
N ILE A 7 -23.93 17.29 -8.46
CA ILE A 7 -22.61 16.80 -8.11
C ILE A 7 -22.55 15.33 -8.56
N PRO A 8 -21.63 14.91 -9.41
CA PRO A 8 -21.49 13.50 -9.74
C PRO A 8 -20.99 12.76 -8.47
N SER A 9 -21.86 11.90 -7.95
CA SER A 9 -21.52 10.96 -6.90
C SER A 9 -20.49 9.98 -7.46
N LEU A 10 -19.22 10.18 -7.12
CA LEU A 10 -18.14 9.23 -7.38
C LEU A 10 -18.30 8.07 -6.39
N VAL A 11 -19.18 7.13 -6.71
CA VAL A 11 -19.27 5.86 -6.02
C VAL A 11 -18.23 4.94 -6.66
N ALA A 12 -16.98 4.99 -6.17
CA ALA A 12 -16.02 3.95 -6.45
C ALA A 12 -16.53 2.65 -5.80
N THR A 13 -17.11 1.79 -6.60
CA THR A 13 -17.58 0.47 -6.16
C THR A 13 -16.37 -0.41 -5.95
N ILE A 14 -15.96 -0.57 -4.69
CA ILE A 14 -14.88 -1.47 -4.30
C ILE A 14 -15.50 -2.86 -4.11
N CYS A 15 -15.35 -3.72 -5.11
CA CYS A 15 -15.73 -5.13 -5.00
C CYS A 15 -14.52 -5.95 -4.56
N PHE A 16 -14.51 -6.42 -3.32
CA PHE A 16 -13.60 -7.45 -2.86
C PHE A 16 -14.30 -8.81 -2.96
N SER A 17 -14.07 -9.55 -4.02
CA SER A 17 -14.43 -10.97 -4.03
C SER A 17 -13.29 -11.76 -3.40
N ALA A 18 -13.16 -11.67 -2.08
CA ALA A 18 -12.19 -12.46 -1.34
C ALA A 18 -12.84 -13.76 -0.87
N THR A 19 -13.07 -14.67 -1.79
CA THR A 19 -13.12 -16.08 -1.42
C THR A 19 -11.67 -16.52 -1.25
N VAL A 20 -11.07 -16.19 -0.11
CA VAL A 20 -9.83 -16.83 0.32
C VAL A 20 -10.20 -18.24 0.76
N LEU A 21 -10.46 -19.11 -0.21
CA LEU A 21 -10.36 -20.54 -0.03
C LEU A 21 -8.86 -20.83 0.18
N PHE A 22 -8.45 -20.95 1.42
CA PHE A 22 -7.28 -21.75 1.77
C PHE A 22 -7.60 -23.19 1.39
N SER A 23 -7.54 -23.52 0.11
CA SER A 23 -7.46 -24.91 -0.31
C SER A 23 -6.04 -25.38 -0.01
N THR A 24 -5.92 -26.06 1.12
CA THR A 24 -4.82 -26.97 1.39
C THR A 24 -4.86 -28.06 0.31
N GLN A 25 -3.86 -28.06 -0.51
CA GLN A 25 -3.19 -29.18 -1.19
C GLN A 25 -2.65 -28.71 -2.53
N THR A 26 -1.33 -28.69 -2.68
CA THR A 26 -0.62 -29.77 -3.33
C THR A 26 0.83 -29.39 -3.60
N ALA A 27 1.68 -30.38 -3.53
CA ALA A 27 3.09 -30.39 -3.92
C ALA A 27 3.97 -29.45 -3.09
N LEU A 28 4.64 -30.07 -2.12
CA LEU A 28 5.84 -29.57 -1.47
C LEU A 28 6.98 -29.50 -2.51
N VAL A 29 6.87 -28.62 -3.48
CA VAL A 29 8.05 -28.00 -4.05
C VAL A 29 8.52 -27.09 -2.94
N ALA A 30 9.71 -27.34 -2.40
CA ALA A 30 10.32 -26.45 -1.43
C ALA A 30 10.34 -25.05 -2.08
N GLN A 31 9.38 -24.21 -1.71
CA GLN A 31 9.30 -22.86 -2.18
C GLN A 31 10.46 -22.16 -1.52
N THR A 32 11.52 -21.94 -2.27
CA THR A 32 12.66 -21.16 -1.77
C THR A 32 12.09 -19.82 -1.30
N ALA A 33 12.36 -19.47 -0.05
CA ALA A 33 11.87 -18.24 0.52
C ALA A 33 12.16 -17.08 -0.44
N SER A 34 11.16 -16.23 -0.69
CA SER A 34 11.34 -15.09 -1.58
C SER A 34 12.53 -14.24 -1.10
N PRO A 35 13.46 -13.85 -1.98
CA PRO A 35 14.54 -12.95 -1.60
C PRO A 35 14.03 -11.52 -1.33
N HIS A 36 12.73 -11.28 -1.51
CA HIS A 36 12.10 -9.98 -1.37
C HIS A 36 10.98 -10.02 -0.36
N THR A 37 10.86 -8.96 0.43
CA THR A 37 9.78 -8.78 1.40
C THR A 37 9.27 -7.34 1.34
N VAL A 38 7.97 -7.16 1.15
CA VAL A 38 7.32 -5.85 1.32
C VAL A 38 7.26 -5.56 2.82
N ARG A 39 7.85 -4.44 3.25
CA ARG A 39 7.88 -4.10 4.68
C ARG A 39 7.21 -2.79 5.03
N THR A 40 7.14 -1.86 4.10
CA THR A 40 6.61 -0.54 4.44
C THR A 40 5.75 -0.02 3.29
N THR A 41 4.51 0.35 3.60
CA THR A 41 3.75 1.30 2.79
C THR A 41 4.13 2.69 3.28
N LYS A 42 4.34 3.65 2.37
CA LYS A 42 4.82 4.97 2.72
C LYS A 42 3.80 6.05 2.40
N PHE A 43 3.60 6.94 3.34
CA PHE A 43 2.75 8.12 3.22
C PHE A 43 3.55 9.39 3.45
N THR A 44 3.28 10.44 2.69
CA THR A 44 3.75 11.77 3.03
C THR A 44 2.78 12.44 3.99
N ILE A 45 3.32 13.06 5.02
CA ILE A 45 2.56 13.82 6.01
C ILE A 45 3.17 15.22 6.17
N ALA A 46 2.37 16.19 6.58
CA ALA A 46 2.85 17.54 6.85
C ALA A 46 3.45 17.65 8.26
N ASP A 47 2.83 16.99 9.22
CA ASP A 47 3.18 17.05 10.62
C ASP A 47 3.08 15.67 11.27
N VAL A 48 4.14 15.26 12.00
CA VAL A 48 4.20 13.97 12.69
C VAL A 48 3.26 13.95 13.89
N ASP A 49 3.22 15.03 14.67
CA ASP A 49 2.44 15.10 15.90
C ASP A 49 0.93 15.17 15.59
N GLU A 50 0.56 15.74 14.45
CA GLU A 50 -0.83 15.74 13.96
C GLU A 50 -1.26 14.37 13.43
N SER A 51 -0.35 13.68 12.73
CA SER A 51 -0.69 12.44 12.03
C SER A 51 -0.63 11.21 12.94
N THR A 52 0.32 11.13 13.86
CA THR A 52 0.54 9.95 14.71
C THR A 52 -0.69 9.52 15.51
N PRO A 53 -1.46 10.43 16.17
CA PRO A 53 -2.66 10.05 16.93
C PRO A 53 -3.72 9.33 16.08
N PHE A 54 -3.85 9.66 14.79
CA PHE A 54 -4.76 8.95 13.90
C PHE A 54 -4.42 7.46 13.82
N TYR A 55 -3.14 7.13 13.71
CA TYR A 55 -2.68 5.75 13.61
C TYR A 55 -2.72 5.02 14.95
N GLU A 56 -2.38 5.69 16.04
CA GLU A 56 -2.35 5.11 17.38
C GLU A 56 -3.74 4.96 17.97
N ASP A 57 -4.49 6.04 18.05
CA ASP A 57 -5.74 6.09 18.79
C ASP A 57 -6.91 5.49 17.99
N LEU A 58 -6.95 5.72 16.65
CA LEU A 58 -8.09 5.30 15.84
C LEU A 58 -7.86 3.92 15.21
N ILE A 59 -6.68 3.66 14.66
CA ILE A 59 -6.39 2.38 14.01
C ILE A 59 -5.87 1.35 15.02
N GLY A 60 -5.08 1.77 16.01
CA GLY A 60 -4.48 0.90 17.02
C GLY A 60 -3.10 0.39 16.63
N LEU A 61 -2.38 1.15 15.80
CA LEU A 61 -0.96 0.94 15.53
C LEU A 61 -0.12 1.52 16.66
N THR A 62 1.16 1.15 16.70
CA THR A 62 2.15 1.76 17.59
C THR A 62 3.38 2.16 16.79
N GLU A 63 4.16 3.12 17.26
CA GLU A 63 5.45 3.41 16.65
C GLU A 63 6.43 2.26 16.94
N VAL A 64 6.81 1.53 15.89
CA VAL A 64 7.72 0.37 15.97
C VAL A 64 9.14 0.69 15.53
N GLY A 65 9.43 1.93 15.27
CA GLY A 65 10.74 2.44 14.88
C GLY A 65 10.65 3.78 14.18
N ARG A 66 11.80 4.41 13.98
CA ARG A 66 11.88 5.73 13.36
C ARG A 66 13.16 5.87 12.55
N PHE A 67 13.07 6.56 11.43
CA PHE A 67 14.22 7.05 10.69
C PHE A 67 14.26 8.57 10.77
N GLU A 68 15.45 9.11 11.04
CA GLU A 68 15.68 10.56 11.05
C GLU A 68 16.98 10.89 10.31
N ASP A 69 16.88 11.82 9.37
CA ASP A 69 18.00 12.52 8.78
C ASP A 69 17.85 13.99 9.23
N ILE A 70 18.59 14.37 10.25
CA ILE A 70 18.41 15.64 10.99
C ILE A 70 18.36 16.84 10.04
N GLY A 71 17.26 17.60 10.13
CA GLY A 71 16.99 18.77 9.30
C GLY A 71 16.58 18.44 7.87
N ARG A 72 16.16 17.21 7.56
CA ARG A 72 15.69 16.82 6.21
C ARG A 72 14.49 15.90 6.21
N ILE A 73 14.53 14.82 6.99
CA ILE A 73 13.53 13.75 6.94
C ILE A 73 13.25 13.24 8.35
N VAL A 74 11.99 13.09 8.67
CA VAL A 74 11.52 12.33 9.82
C VAL A 74 10.52 11.31 9.32
N GLU A 75 10.69 10.04 9.68
CA GLU A 75 9.81 8.94 9.25
C GLU A 75 9.57 7.98 10.42
N PRO A 76 8.55 8.20 11.28
CA PRO A 76 8.08 7.18 12.20
C PRO A 76 7.44 6.02 11.44
N PHE A 77 7.66 4.83 11.91
CA PHE A 77 7.07 3.60 11.37
C PHE A 77 5.98 3.10 12.30
N MET A 78 4.75 3.04 11.79
CA MET A 78 3.57 2.62 12.54
C MET A 78 3.23 1.17 12.19
N GLY A 79 3.12 0.30 13.18
CA GLY A 79 2.82 -1.12 13.00
C GLY A 79 1.99 -1.71 14.12
N PHE A 80 1.41 -2.90 13.92
CA PHE A 80 0.69 -3.64 14.97
C PHE A 80 1.64 -4.39 15.91
N SER A 81 2.86 -4.67 15.47
CA SER A 81 3.89 -5.37 16.26
C SER A 81 5.28 -5.15 15.66
N ASP A 82 6.29 -5.33 16.50
CA ASP A 82 7.68 -5.33 16.07
C ASP A 82 7.96 -6.42 15.03
N GLY A 83 8.72 -6.08 14.01
CA GLY A 83 9.14 -7.02 12.96
C GLY A 83 8.13 -7.29 11.86
N GLY A 84 6.88 -6.84 12.01
CA GLY A 84 5.85 -6.90 10.95
C GLY A 84 6.04 -5.86 9.86
N ALA A 85 5.15 -5.90 8.86
CA ALA A 85 5.01 -4.79 7.93
C ALA A 85 4.38 -3.57 8.63
N ARG A 86 4.68 -2.40 8.10
CA ARG A 86 4.40 -1.12 8.76
C ARG A 86 4.03 -0.02 7.76
N ILE A 87 3.49 1.05 8.26
CA ILE A 87 3.27 2.30 7.52
C ILE A 87 4.39 3.28 7.91
N GLY A 88 5.12 3.82 6.94
CA GLY A 88 6.07 4.90 7.14
C GLY A 88 5.39 6.24 6.93
N LEU A 89 5.44 7.11 7.94
CA LEU A 89 4.88 8.46 7.88
C LEU A 89 6.01 9.44 7.60
N LEU A 90 6.22 9.74 6.34
CA LEU A 90 7.38 10.48 5.88
C LEU A 90 7.10 11.99 5.83
N ARG A 91 7.82 12.74 6.64
CA ARG A 91 7.86 14.19 6.63
C ARG A 91 9.20 14.69 6.10
N TYR A 92 9.16 15.58 5.13
CA TYR A 92 10.32 16.34 4.63
C TYR A 92 10.24 17.77 5.14
N ASP A 93 11.38 18.39 5.50
CA ASP A 93 11.39 19.78 5.96
C ASP A 93 11.03 20.80 4.87
N GLU A 94 11.34 20.49 3.60
CA GLU A 94 11.00 21.32 2.44
C GLU A 94 9.86 20.67 1.64
N GLN A 95 8.82 20.23 2.33
CA GLN A 95 7.74 19.50 1.67
C GLN A 95 6.80 20.42 0.92
N GLU A 96 6.73 20.25 -0.41
CA GLU A 96 5.63 20.74 -1.22
C GLU A 96 4.39 19.85 -1.03
N THR A 97 3.22 20.37 -1.37
CA THR A 97 2.00 19.55 -1.41
C THR A 97 2.16 18.48 -2.48
N LEU A 98 2.20 17.23 -2.08
CA LEU A 98 2.32 16.10 -3.00
C LEU A 98 0.95 15.59 -3.41
N PRO A 99 0.82 15.09 -4.65
CA PRO A 99 -0.41 14.46 -5.11
C PRO A 99 -0.84 13.33 -4.18
N LYS A 100 -2.13 13.29 -3.85
CA LYS A 100 -2.74 12.21 -3.08
C LYS A 100 -3.65 11.36 -3.99
N SER A 101 -3.62 10.06 -3.78
CA SER A 101 -4.57 9.18 -4.44
C SER A 101 -5.94 9.28 -3.77
N PRO A 102 -7.04 9.35 -4.53
CA PRO A 102 -8.38 9.19 -3.98
C PRO A 102 -8.66 7.75 -3.55
N HIS A 103 -7.83 6.80 -3.98
CA HIS A 103 -7.91 5.39 -3.61
C HIS A 103 -6.99 5.08 -2.43
N PRO A 104 -7.37 4.16 -1.53
CA PRO A 104 -6.52 3.76 -0.42
C PRO A 104 -5.25 3.08 -0.94
N VAL A 105 -4.10 3.47 -0.37
CA VAL A 105 -2.77 2.94 -0.76
C VAL A 105 -2.16 2.00 0.27
N SER A 106 -2.75 1.87 1.45
CA SER A 106 -2.38 0.84 2.43
C SER A 106 -3.55 -0.05 2.73
N VAL A 107 -3.31 -1.36 2.81
CA VAL A 107 -4.30 -2.37 3.17
C VAL A 107 -3.92 -2.98 4.51
N LEU A 108 -4.81 -2.90 5.47
CA LEU A 108 -4.67 -3.47 6.81
C LEU A 108 -5.71 -4.55 7.01
N LEU A 109 -5.32 -5.68 7.59
CA LEU A 109 -6.25 -6.72 8.02
C LEU A 109 -6.43 -6.62 9.52
N VAL A 110 -7.68 -6.64 9.96
CA VAL A 110 -8.06 -6.64 11.37
C VAL A 110 -9.07 -7.76 11.65
N PRO A 111 -9.03 -8.40 12.83
CA PRO A 111 -9.93 -9.52 13.13
C PRO A 111 -11.39 -9.11 13.27
N ASP A 112 -11.64 -7.84 13.64
CA ASP A 112 -12.95 -7.27 13.90
C ASP A 112 -12.89 -5.77 13.63
N LEU A 113 -13.80 -5.28 12.79
CA LEU A 113 -13.91 -3.85 12.44
C LEU A 113 -14.71 -3.04 13.48
N ASP A 114 -15.57 -3.66 14.25
CA ASP A 114 -16.46 -2.92 15.17
C ASP A 114 -15.69 -2.07 16.19
N PRO A 115 -14.61 -2.58 16.86
CA PRO A 115 -13.83 -1.74 17.76
C PRO A 115 -13.10 -0.60 17.08
N VAL A 116 -12.67 -0.78 15.83
CA VAL A 116 -12.03 0.28 15.05
C VAL A 116 -13.05 1.36 14.71
N ILE A 117 -14.18 0.97 14.11
CA ILE A 117 -15.27 1.87 13.74
C ILE A 117 -15.78 2.65 14.94
N GLN A 118 -15.89 1.98 16.12
CA GLN A 118 -16.31 2.65 17.35
C GLN A 118 -15.33 3.77 17.75
N ARG A 119 -14.01 3.56 17.69
CA ARG A 119 -13.03 4.61 17.99
C ARG A 119 -13.16 5.82 17.04
N PHE A 120 -13.38 5.58 15.73
CA PHE A 120 -13.62 6.64 14.77
C PHE A 120 -14.88 7.43 15.08
N ASN A 121 -15.98 6.74 15.45
CA ASN A 121 -17.24 7.37 15.82
C ASN A 121 -17.11 8.21 17.10
N ASP A 122 -16.44 7.68 18.12
CA ASP A 122 -16.22 8.37 19.40
C ASP A 122 -15.37 9.64 19.20
N ALA A 123 -14.39 9.57 18.31
CA ALA A 123 -13.57 10.72 17.92
C ALA A 123 -14.26 11.66 16.91
N GLN A 124 -15.46 11.33 16.44
CA GLN A 124 -16.16 12.04 15.36
C GLN A 124 -15.30 12.17 14.09
N TYR A 125 -14.46 11.18 13.81
CA TYR A 125 -13.59 11.15 12.66
C TYR A 125 -14.21 10.34 11.52
N PRO A 126 -14.14 10.82 10.25
CA PRO A 126 -14.80 10.15 9.14
C PRO A 126 -14.22 8.77 8.85
N ILE A 127 -15.10 7.77 8.78
CA ILE A 127 -14.81 6.43 8.27
C ILE A 127 -15.99 5.95 7.45
N LYS A 128 -15.74 5.24 6.37
CA LYS A 128 -16.79 4.73 5.49
C LYS A 128 -16.72 3.22 5.38
N GLU A 129 -17.81 2.58 5.76
CA GLU A 129 -17.96 1.12 5.70
C GLU A 129 -18.54 0.66 4.36
N TYR A 130 -18.11 -0.53 3.94
CA TYR A 130 -18.63 -1.27 2.80
C TYR A 130 -18.80 -2.74 3.20
N SER A 131 -19.94 -3.32 2.81
CA SER A 131 -20.26 -4.72 3.07
C SER A 131 -21.29 -5.25 2.07
N GLY A 132 -21.60 -6.55 2.16
CA GLY A 132 -22.60 -7.20 1.33
C GLY A 132 -22.09 -7.62 -0.04
N GLU A 133 -22.95 -7.62 -1.05
CA GLU A 133 -22.61 -8.11 -2.39
C GLU A 133 -21.49 -7.34 -3.06
N ILE A 134 -21.39 -6.03 -2.78
CA ILE A 134 -20.35 -5.13 -3.32
C ILE A 134 -18.95 -5.61 -2.94
N THR A 135 -18.80 -6.19 -1.75
CA THR A 135 -17.51 -6.65 -1.22
C THR A 135 -17.37 -8.16 -1.20
N GLY A 136 -18.29 -8.89 -1.83
CA GLY A 136 -18.31 -10.36 -1.78
C GLY A 136 -18.58 -10.91 -0.37
N GLY A 137 -19.25 -10.12 0.49
CA GLY A 137 -19.58 -10.48 1.88
C GLY A 137 -18.50 -10.11 2.90
N ILE A 138 -17.36 -9.56 2.47
CA ILE A 138 -16.31 -9.10 3.36
C ILE A 138 -16.65 -7.69 3.86
N ARG A 139 -16.38 -7.42 5.13
CA ARG A 139 -16.51 -6.07 5.68
C ARG A 139 -15.21 -5.30 5.44
N ILE A 140 -15.35 -4.09 4.90
CA ILE A 140 -14.25 -3.19 4.59
C ILE A 140 -14.58 -1.81 5.15
N ALA A 141 -13.60 -1.12 5.67
CA ALA A 141 -13.73 0.29 6.03
C ALA A 141 -12.59 1.10 5.41
N ILE A 142 -12.91 2.30 4.95
CA ILE A 142 -11.92 3.23 4.38
C ILE A 142 -11.92 4.50 5.20
N ALA A 143 -10.74 4.92 5.60
CA ALA A 143 -10.49 6.19 6.26
C ALA A 143 -9.31 6.90 5.58
N HIS A 144 -9.21 8.21 5.82
CA HIS A 144 -8.09 9.03 5.37
C HIS A 144 -7.44 9.68 6.57
N ASP A 145 -6.11 9.69 6.63
CA ASP A 145 -5.38 10.38 7.68
C ASP A 145 -5.52 11.92 7.55
N PRO A 146 -5.04 12.72 8.51
CA PRO A 146 -5.12 14.19 8.44
C PRO A 146 -4.44 14.78 7.20
N ALA A 147 -3.44 14.08 6.64
CA ALA A 147 -2.77 14.48 5.40
C ALA A 147 -3.50 14.02 4.12
N GLY A 148 -4.63 13.30 4.25
CA GLY A 148 -5.43 12.79 3.13
C GLY A 148 -4.94 11.47 2.55
N ASN A 149 -4.07 10.72 3.22
CA ASN A 149 -3.67 9.38 2.77
C ASN A 149 -4.75 8.36 3.08
N GLY A 150 -5.18 7.60 2.07
CA GLY A 150 -6.23 6.60 2.20
C GLY A 150 -5.73 5.26 2.75
N ILE A 151 -6.47 4.71 3.70
CA ILE A 151 -6.23 3.41 4.32
C ILE A 151 -7.47 2.57 4.17
N GLU A 152 -7.28 1.32 3.75
CA GLU A 152 -8.31 0.31 3.70
C GLU A 152 -8.11 -0.68 4.84
N LEU A 153 -9.14 -0.84 5.64
CA LEU A 153 -9.24 -1.82 6.72
C LEU A 153 -10.16 -2.94 6.26
N VAL A 154 -9.69 -4.17 6.29
CA VAL A 154 -10.44 -5.35 5.87
C VAL A 154 -10.62 -6.28 7.05
N GLU A 155 -11.85 -6.67 7.35
CA GLU A 155 -12.12 -7.68 8.36
C GLU A 155 -11.65 -9.04 7.87
N SER A 156 -10.73 -9.65 8.62
CA SER A 156 -10.13 -10.93 8.25
C SER A 156 -9.67 -11.68 9.49
N PRO A 157 -9.95 -13.00 9.60
CA PRO A 157 -9.49 -13.80 10.73
C PRO A 157 -7.96 -13.72 10.94
N GLY A 158 -7.53 -13.82 12.19
CA GLY A 158 -6.12 -13.84 12.58
C GLY A 158 -5.64 -12.52 13.20
N PRO A 159 -4.34 -12.41 13.51
CA PRO A 159 -3.79 -11.22 14.16
C PRO A 159 -3.84 -10.02 13.20
N PRO A 160 -4.05 -8.81 13.74
CA PRO A 160 -4.04 -7.60 12.93
C PRO A 160 -2.66 -7.39 12.29
N ARG A 161 -2.64 -6.90 11.04
CA ARG A 161 -1.39 -6.67 10.31
C ARG A 161 -1.56 -5.67 9.16
N VAL A 162 -0.47 -5.03 8.80
CA VAL A 162 -0.35 -4.34 7.51
C VAL A 162 -0.15 -5.41 6.45
N ALA A 163 -1.12 -5.55 5.54
CA ALA A 163 -1.17 -6.65 4.58
C ALA A 163 -0.53 -6.31 3.24
N GLY A 164 -0.47 -5.04 2.88
CA GLY A 164 0.11 -4.65 1.61
C GLY A 164 0.08 -3.15 1.34
N ALA A 165 0.77 -2.80 0.26
CA ALA A 165 0.72 -1.49 -0.36
C ALA A 165 -0.03 -1.58 -1.70
N ARG A 166 -0.79 -0.54 -2.05
CA ARG A 166 -1.45 -0.43 -3.36
C ARG A 166 -0.78 0.66 -4.19
N LEU A 167 -0.38 0.32 -5.39
CA LEU A 167 0.10 1.25 -6.41
C LEU A 167 -1.04 1.50 -7.41
N ILE A 168 -1.38 2.76 -7.60
CA ILE A 168 -2.35 3.14 -8.63
C ILE A 168 -1.61 3.21 -9.95
N VAL A 169 -1.97 2.35 -10.89
CA VAL A 169 -1.28 2.20 -12.16
C VAL A 169 -2.14 2.68 -13.33
N ASP A 170 -1.50 3.10 -14.40
CA ASP A 170 -2.18 3.60 -15.60
C ASP A 170 -2.42 2.47 -16.63
N ASN A 171 -1.68 1.36 -16.50
CA ASN A 171 -1.82 0.14 -17.29
C ASN A 171 -1.40 -1.05 -16.43
N LEU A 172 -2.38 -1.89 -16.08
CA LEU A 172 -2.17 -3.02 -15.19
C LEU A 172 -1.19 -4.05 -15.76
N GLN A 173 -1.29 -4.36 -17.05
CA GLN A 173 -0.42 -5.37 -17.67
C GLN A 173 1.05 -4.92 -17.71
N GLU A 174 1.31 -3.67 -18.03
CA GLU A 174 2.68 -3.14 -18.03
C GLU A 174 3.28 -3.13 -16.62
N ALA A 175 2.48 -2.77 -15.62
CA ALA A 175 2.89 -2.80 -14.23
C ALA A 175 3.15 -4.23 -13.74
N GLU A 176 2.25 -5.18 -14.04
CA GLU A 176 2.43 -6.60 -13.73
C GLU A 176 3.72 -7.15 -14.35
N ASP A 177 3.93 -6.93 -15.66
CA ASP A 177 5.13 -7.36 -16.38
C ASP A 177 6.42 -6.77 -15.76
N PHE A 178 6.36 -5.51 -15.31
CA PHE A 178 7.47 -4.87 -14.61
C PHE A 178 7.82 -5.59 -13.31
N PHE A 179 6.84 -5.85 -12.44
CA PHE A 179 7.07 -6.53 -11.16
C PHE A 179 7.57 -7.96 -11.36
N VAL A 180 6.97 -8.71 -12.29
CA VAL A 180 7.40 -10.07 -12.66
C VAL A 180 8.85 -10.07 -13.17
N ARG A 181 9.19 -9.15 -14.06
CA ARG A 181 10.53 -9.07 -14.63
C ARG A 181 11.58 -8.63 -13.63
N VAL A 182 11.30 -7.60 -12.82
CA VAL A 182 12.25 -6.98 -11.91
C VAL A 182 12.44 -7.81 -10.64
N PHE A 183 11.36 -8.18 -9.98
CA PHE A 183 11.40 -8.86 -8.69
C PHE A 183 11.26 -10.38 -8.78
N LYS A 184 10.96 -10.93 -9.98
CA LYS A 184 10.72 -12.37 -10.16
C LYS A 184 9.58 -12.91 -9.27
N VAL A 185 8.64 -12.04 -8.94
CA VAL A 185 7.44 -12.36 -8.18
C VAL A 185 6.33 -12.84 -9.10
N GLN A 186 5.33 -13.50 -8.53
CA GLN A 186 4.19 -14.00 -9.28
C GLN A 186 2.96 -13.12 -9.04
N ALA A 187 2.15 -12.97 -10.08
CA ALA A 187 0.81 -12.47 -9.94
C ALA A 187 -0.04 -13.48 -9.15
N GLY A 188 -0.68 -13.00 -8.11
CA GLY A 188 -1.60 -13.77 -7.29
C GLY A 188 -3.05 -13.54 -7.70
N GLN A 189 -3.90 -13.23 -6.73
CA GLN A 189 -5.30 -12.96 -6.96
C GLN A 189 -5.48 -11.73 -7.87
N ARG A 190 -6.40 -11.84 -8.83
CA ARG A 190 -6.87 -10.73 -9.65
C ARG A 190 -8.33 -10.44 -9.34
N ILE A 191 -8.67 -9.17 -9.22
CA ILE A 191 -10.01 -8.67 -8.95
C ILE A 191 -10.37 -7.71 -10.07
N LYS A 192 -11.43 -8.01 -10.79
CA LYS A 192 -11.88 -7.18 -11.91
C LYS A 192 -13.35 -6.82 -11.74
N THR A 193 -13.63 -5.54 -11.90
CA THR A 193 -14.99 -4.96 -11.89
C THR A 193 -15.16 -4.03 -13.09
N ASP A 194 -16.32 -3.39 -13.20
CA ASP A 194 -16.52 -2.35 -14.21
C ASP A 194 -15.78 -1.04 -13.85
N ALA A 195 -15.34 -0.87 -12.59
CA ALA A 195 -14.70 0.34 -12.11
C ALA A 195 -13.17 0.24 -12.07
N PHE A 196 -12.62 -0.96 -11.86
CA PHE A 196 -11.18 -1.17 -11.75
C PHE A 196 -10.76 -2.60 -12.09
N ASP A 197 -9.48 -2.76 -12.38
CA ASP A 197 -8.79 -4.05 -12.47
C ASP A 197 -7.60 -4.04 -11.49
N GLU A 198 -7.46 -5.06 -10.67
CA GLU A 198 -6.42 -5.13 -9.63
C GLU A 198 -5.78 -6.51 -9.60
N VAL A 199 -4.45 -6.55 -9.43
CA VAL A 199 -3.71 -7.80 -9.22
C VAL A 199 -2.81 -7.68 -7.98
N LEU A 200 -2.80 -8.72 -7.15
CA LEU A 200 -1.95 -8.79 -5.96
C LEU A 200 -0.64 -9.48 -6.32
N MET A 201 0.47 -8.73 -6.34
CA MET A 201 1.81 -9.28 -6.55
C MET A 201 2.32 -9.88 -5.25
N GLN A 202 2.63 -11.18 -5.24
CA GLN A 202 3.01 -11.93 -4.04
C GLN A 202 4.53 -11.90 -3.81
N PHE A 203 4.92 -11.48 -2.61
CA PHE A 203 6.30 -11.41 -2.16
C PHE A 203 6.59 -12.48 -1.09
N GLY A 204 6.47 -13.75 -1.45
CA GLY A 204 6.49 -14.86 -0.51
C GLY A 204 5.19 -14.95 0.31
N ASP A 205 5.28 -15.33 1.57
CA ASP A 205 4.15 -15.44 2.50
C ASP A 205 3.84 -14.11 3.22
N GLY A 206 4.58 -13.05 2.85
CA GLY A 206 4.47 -11.71 3.45
C GLY A 206 3.42 -10.82 2.81
N PRO A 207 3.49 -9.53 3.09
CA PRO A 207 2.64 -8.53 2.48
C PRO A 207 2.81 -8.46 0.96
N PHE A 208 1.73 -8.08 0.29
CA PHE A 208 1.67 -7.95 -1.16
C PHE A 208 1.89 -6.51 -1.65
N VAL A 209 2.13 -6.36 -2.94
CA VAL A 209 1.91 -5.11 -3.66
C VAL A 209 0.69 -5.30 -4.56
N ALA A 210 -0.37 -4.56 -4.30
CA ALA A 210 -1.53 -4.50 -5.19
C ALA A 210 -1.26 -3.49 -6.30
N LEU A 211 -1.46 -3.91 -7.55
CA LEU A 211 -1.45 -3.05 -8.72
C LEU A 211 -2.91 -2.78 -9.09
N TYR A 212 -3.34 -1.53 -8.99
CA TYR A 212 -4.73 -1.14 -9.16
C TYR A 212 -4.87 -0.16 -10.31
N GLU A 213 -5.62 -0.54 -11.33
CA GLU A 213 -5.96 0.29 -12.49
C GLU A 213 -7.40 0.76 -12.39
N PRO A 214 -7.68 2.05 -12.14
CA PRO A 214 -9.03 2.59 -12.23
C PRO A 214 -9.44 2.69 -13.71
N LEU A 215 -10.53 2.03 -14.12
CA LEU A 215 -10.88 1.88 -15.53
C LEU A 215 -11.60 3.09 -16.16
N ASN A 216 -12.20 3.94 -15.35
CA ASN A 216 -13.03 5.06 -15.82
C ASN A 216 -12.54 6.42 -15.32
N GLU A 217 -11.27 6.48 -14.98
CA GLU A 217 -10.62 7.70 -14.45
C GLU A 217 -9.45 8.10 -15.34
N ALA A 218 -9.13 9.38 -15.35
CA ALA A 218 -7.91 9.84 -15.97
C ALA A 218 -6.68 9.39 -15.15
N PRO A 219 -5.50 9.21 -15.79
CA PRO A 219 -4.28 8.91 -15.06
C PRO A 219 -4.03 9.90 -13.92
N LEU A 220 -3.72 9.38 -12.75
CA LEU A 220 -3.47 10.19 -11.57
C LEU A 220 -2.04 10.73 -11.56
N ALA A 221 -1.88 11.97 -11.11
CA ALA A 221 -0.55 12.53 -10.89
C ALA A 221 0.21 11.70 -9.84
N LYS A 222 1.46 11.37 -10.15
CA LYS A 222 2.34 10.60 -9.26
C LYS A 222 3.26 11.53 -8.48
N SER A 223 3.53 11.18 -7.24
CA SER A 223 4.54 11.88 -6.46
C SER A 223 5.94 11.33 -6.79
N TRP A 224 6.96 12.16 -6.60
CA TRP A 224 8.37 11.74 -6.76
C TRP A 224 8.89 10.87 -5.58
N TYR A 225 8.07 10.51 -4.69
CA TYR A 225 8.28 9.96 -3.37
C TYR A 225 7.81 8.50 -3.32
N PRO A 226 8.53 7.60 -2.62
CA PRO A 226 8.19 6.19 -2.64
C PRO A 226 6.86 5.90 -1.92
N VAL A 227 6.07 5.01 -2.53
CA VAL A 227 4.80 4.52 -1.97
C VAL A 227 4.99 3.20 -1.23
N VAL A 228 5.99 2.41 -1.62
CA VAL A 228 6.28 1.10 -1.04
C VAL A 228 7.78 0.90 -0.89
N ALA A 229 8.20 0.25 0.20
CA ALA A 229 9.56 -0.20 0.41
C ALA A 229 9.63 -1.74 0.43
N ILE A 230 10.44 -2.28 -0.49
CA ILE A 230 10.70 -3.71 -0.68
C ILE A 230 12.12 -3.99 -0.20
N TYR A 231 12.25 -4.85 0.78
CA TYR A 231 13.55 -5.30 1.30
C TYR A 231 14.01 -6.51 0.51
N SER A 232 15.26 -6.50 0.05
CA SER A 232 15.78 -7.51 -0.86
C SER A 232 17.17 -8.00 -0.46
N THR A 233 17.35 -9.31 -0.36
CA THR A 233 18.66 -9.97 -0.30
C THR A 233 19.30 -10.13 -1.70
N ASP A 234 18.48 -9.95 -2.77
CA ASP A 234 18.91 -9.98 -4.19
C ASP A 234 19.07 -8.57 -4.77
N TYR A 235 19.45 -7.59 -3.94
CA TYR A 235 19.48 -6.17 -4.28
C TYR A 235 20.26 -5.86 -5.57
N ASP A 236 21.46 -6.42 -5.75
CA ASP A 236 22.30 -6.10 -6.91
C ASP A 236 21.69 -6.61 -8.22
N ALA A 237 21.08 -7.80 -8.19
CA ALA A 237 20.38 -8.31 -9.36
C ALA A 237 19.09 -7.54 -9.65
N VAL A 238 18.39 -7.05 -8.61
CA VAL A 238 17.24 -6.13 -8.78
C VAL A 238 17.69 -4.83 -9.43
N LEU A 239 18.80 -4.23 -8.96
CA LEU A 239 19.36 -3.02 -9.53
C LEU A 239 19.68 -3.17 -11.03
N GLU A 240 20.32 -4.28 -11.42
CA GLU A 240 20.64 -4.54 -12.83
C GLU A 240 19.36 -4.74 -13.68
N ARG A 241 18.37 -5.46 -13.16
CA ARG A 241 17.09 -5.62 -13.85
C ARG A 241 16.33 -4.29 -13.98
N LEU A 242 16.39 -3.43 -12.96
CA LEU A 242 15.80 -2.09 -13.01
C LEU A 242 16.49 -1.21 -14.05
N LYS A 243 17.83 -1.16 -14.08
CA LYS A 243 18.58 -0.44 -15.11
C LYS A 243 18.20 -0.89 -16.53
N ALA A 244 18.01 -2.19 -16.72
CA ALA A 244 17.61 -2.76 -18.01
C ALA A 244 16.19 -2.39 -18.45
N THR A 245 15.34 -1.81 -17.57
CA THR A 245 14.02 -1.30 -17.96
C THR A 245 14.09 0.01 -18.74
N GLY A 246 15.16 0.77 -18.58
CA GLY A 246 15.26 2.13 -19.10
C GLY A 246 14.45 3.18 -18.33
N LEU A 247 13.76 2.79 -17.26
CA LEU A 247 13.03 3.70 -16.37
C LEU A 247 13.97 4.38 -15.38
N GLY A 248 13.47 5.42 -14.69
CA GLY A 248 14.26 6.17 -13.72
C GLY A 248 14.69 5.30 -12.55
N VAL A 249 16.01 5.25 -12.28
CA VAL A 249 16.61 4.55 -11.15
C VAL A 249 17.61 5.47 -10.47
N ARG A 250 17.49 5.63 -9.15
CA ARG A 250 18.41 6.41 -8.32
C ARG A 250 18.90 5.56 -7.16
N GLU A 251 20.20 5.33 -7.07
CA GLU A 251 20.81 4.59 -5.97
C GLU A 251 21.39 5.56 -4.93
N ARG A 252 21.23 5.24 -3.65
CA ARG A 252 21.76 6.01 -2.53
C ARG A 252 22.62 5.12 -1.63
N GLY A 253 23.92 5.36 -1.66
CA GLY A 253 24.89 4.75 -0.75
C GLY A 253 25.01 3.22 -0.82
N GLY A 254 24.66 2.60 -1.94
CA GLY A 254 24.71 1.14 -2.12
C GLY A 254 23.73 0.35 -1.26
N ARG A 255 22.79 1.05 -0.58
CA ARG A 255 21.86 0.44 0.38
C ARG A 255 20.40 0.60 0.01
N VAL A 256 20.06 1.70 -0.64
CA VAL A 256 18.69 2.04 -1.00
C VAL A 256 18.70 2.50 -2.44
N LEU A 257 17.72 2.06 -3.20
CA LEU A 257 17.43 2.59 -4.51
C LEU A 257 15.96 3.00 -4.61
N PHE A 258 15.70 3.97 -5.47
CA PHE A 258 14.38 4.43 -5.83
C PHE A 258 14.22 4.21 -7.33
N ALA A 259 13.18 3.50 -7.71
CA ALA A 259 12.89 3.20 -9.10
C ALA A 259 11.46 3.60 -9.46
N ASN A 260 11.27 4.06 -10.67
CA ASN A 260 9.92 4.28 -11.18
C ASN A 260 9.37 2.98 -11.79
N ASP A 261 8.11 2.68 -11.51
CA ASP A 261 7.33 1.73 -12.30
C ASP A 261 6.90 2.35 -13.64
N PRO A 262 6.29 1.61 -14.57
CA PRO A 262 5.84 2.16 -15.85
C PRO A 262 4.81 3.29 -15.72
N SER A 263 4.06 3.33 -14.65
CA SER A 263 3.07 4.38 -14.37
C SER A 263 3.65 5.60 -13.64
N GLY A 264 4.95 5.55 -13.30
CA GLY A 264 5.64 6.65 -12.62
C GLY A 264 5.58 6.58 -11.08
N ASN A 265 4.98 5.54 -10.48
CA ASN A 265 5.06 5.36 -9.04
C ASN A 265 6.50 5.07 -8.64
N VAL A 266 6.92 5.63 -7.50
CA VAL A 266 8.26 5.36 -6.97
C VAL A 266 8.22 4.16 -6.01
N VAL A 267 9.03 3.15 -6.33
CA VAL A 267 9.27 1.97 -5.49
C VAL A 267 10.65 2.12 -4.85
N GLU A 268 10.72 1.98 -3.53
CA GLU A 268 11.98 1.92 -2.80
C GLU A 268 12.43 0.47 -2.65
N VAL A 269 13.69 0.19 -2.93
CA VAL A 269 14.29 -1.13 -2.65
C VAL A 269 15.41 -0.95 -1.66
N VAL A 270 15.32 -1.67 -0.54
CA VAL A 270 16.29 -1.61 0.55
C VAL A 270 17.11 -2.89 0.55
N ARG A 271 18.44 -2.75 0.57
CA ARG A 271 19.35 -3.89 0.69
C ARG A 271 19.19 -4.55 2.05
N GLN A 272 18.78 -5.80 2.07
CA GLN A 272 18.75 -6.63 3.26
C GLN A 272 20.00 -7.52 3.30
N GLN A 273 20.65 -7.59 4.46
CA GLN A 273 21.71 -8.54 4.65
C GLN A 273 21.13 -9.95 4.80
N THR A 274 21.77 -10.92 4.18
CA THR A 274 21.45 -12.32 4.45
C THR A 274 21.85 -12.63 5.89
N PRO A 275 21.01 -13.27 6.69
CA PRO A 275 21.32 -13.66 8.07
C PRO A 275 22.57 -14.53 8.17
#